data_65bc145a20816f9c823dea59eab03afa
#
_entry.id   65bc145a20816f9c823dea59eab03afa
#
_cell.length_a   1.000
_cell.length_b   1.000
_cell.length_c   1.000
_cell.angle_alpha   90.00
_cell.angle_beta   90.00
_cell.angle_gamma   90.00
#
_symmetry.space_group_name_H-M   'P 1'
#
loop_
_entity.id
_entity.type
_entity.pdbx_description
1 polymer ?
#
loop_
_entity_poly.entity_id
_entity_poly.type
_entity_poly.pdbx_seq_one_letter_code
_entity_poly.pdbx_strand_id
1 'polypeptide(L)'
;MERKSQKINKHDSSNGQQLARSKLQRVTRPKKTIRLKLDGNVARRASLKVGVTWDIELPGFGLWKRANGKVTWVVKYRYRGQQRMKTLGAAMVVSAHTARAEARKLIAEAALVGLPTKPKHKYFPRFDEYVHEFWRDYAQHWKPTTQKACQGYIARELVPVFGRMQIDQIVRTDINQWRDALSMRTGVFNRTIPLLSVMMRYAEQLGYRCKGTNPCRGISRYKRDLPERYLSPVEYKRLGRVLAEFDIPNPDVVPAILMLLYTGARASEIEMLRWRYIQIPRLVLPDSKTGPKTIYLNSQAIDVLNALEQGKPDDFVFQAIRSNGPINLSQYWHKIRKRAALPDVRLHDIRHSFASTAIADGIPLAIIGKLLGHALPESTARYAHLADDVISESAERVCSGLAAQMGLSLDQL
;
A
#
# COMPACT_ATOMS: atom_id res chain seq x y z
N MET A 1 64.90 -21.70 -15.77
CA MET A 1 65.07 -21.14 -17.10
C MET A 1 63.73 -20.87 -17.65
N GLU A 2 63.38 -19.78 -17.76
CA GLU A 2 63.35 -18.45 -18.24
C GLU A 2 61.88 -17.91 -18.35
N ARG A 3 61.78 -16.78 -17.76
CA ARG A 3 60.58 -15.93 -17.84
C ARG A 3 60.40 -15.39 -19.26
N LYS A 4 59.14 -15.27 -19.73
CA LYS A 4 58.78 -14.19 -20.67
C LYS A 4 57.43 -13.60 -20.28
N SER A 5 57.50 -12.37 -19.82
CA SER A 5 56.42 -11.42 -19.59
C SER A 5 55.77 -11.05 -20.92
N GLN A 6 54.44 -11.03 -20.98
CA GLN A 6 53.73 -10.25 -21.98
C GLN A 6 52.93 -9.15 -21.31
N LYS A 7 53.32 -7.92 -21.60
CA LYS A 7 52.62 -6.67 -21.36
C LYS A 7 51.29 -6.68 -22.16
N ILE A 8 50.18 -6.52 -21.51
CA ILE A 8 48.94 -6.17 -22.18
C ILE A 8 48.67 -4.70 -21.87
N ASN A 9 48.48 -3.94 -22.95
CA ASN A 9 48.24 -2.51 -22.99
C ASN A 9 46.97 -2.09 -22.24
N LYS A 10 47.15 -1.17 -21.32
CA LYS A 10 46.11 -0.28 -20.83
C LYS A 10 45.99 0.91 -21.78
N HIS A 11 45.01 0.95 -22.64
CA HIS A 11 44.43 2.16 -23.23
C HIS A 11 43.13 1.72 -23.91
N ASP A 12 42.01 2.13 -23.32
CA ASP A 12 40.78 2.55 -23.89
C ASP A 12 39.62 2.32 -22.90
N SER A 13 39.57 3.12 -21.83
CA SER A 13 38.37 3.20 -20.98
C SER A 13 38.10 4.64 -20.47
N SER A 14 38.77 5.64 -21.04
CA SER A 14 38.58 7.04 -20.58
C SER A 14 37.62 7.89 -21.42
N ASN A 15 37.19 7.41 -22.59
CA ASN A 15 36.28 8.21 -23.47
C ASN A 15 34.78 7.99 -23.23
N GLY A 16 34.36 6.91 -22.57
CA GLY A 16 32.93 6.65 -22.27
C GLY A 16 32.36 7.44 -21.07
N GLN A 17 33.23 7.80 -20.12
CA GLN A 17 32.80 8.51 -18.92
C GLN A 17 32.77 10.04 -19.05
N GLN A 18 33.47 10.62 -20.01
CA GLN A 18 33.44 12.08 -20.27
C GLN A 18 32.17 12.51 -21.06
N LEU A 19 31.62 11.66 -21.91
CA LEU A 19 30.40 11.95 -22.66
C LEU A 19 29.13 11.85 -21.81
N ALA A 20 29.14 11.05 -20.72
CA ALA A 20 28.01 10.96 -19.78
C ALA A 20 27.97 12.12 -18.77
N ARG A 21 29.12 12.77 -18.47
CA ARG A 21 29.19 13.91 -17.55
C ARG A 21 28.83 15.27 -18.20
N SER A 22 28.88 15.39 -19.51
CA SER A 22 28.56 16.65 -20.20
C SER A 22 27.05 16.90 -20.39
N LYS A 23 26.18 15.91 -20.14
CA LYS A 23 24.72 16.07 -20.23
C LYS A 23 24.01 16.43 -18.90
N LEU A 24 24.73 16.54 -17.80
CA LEU A 24 24.13 16.77 -16.46
C LEU A 24 24.39 18.17 -15.89
N GLN A 25 24.90 19.12 -16.68
CA GLN A 25 25.05 20.52 -16.27
C GLN A 25 24.31 21.48 -17.21
N ARG A 26 23.00 21.29 -17.36
CA ARG A 26 22.13 22.45 -17.58
C ARG A 26 21.72 23.01 -16.21
N VAL A 27 22.65 23.71 -15.57
CA VAL A 27 22.30 24.68 -14.53
C VAL A 27 21.41 25.71 -15.22
N THR A 28 20.08 25.55 -15.05
CA THR A 28 19.14 26.60 -15.44
C THR A 28 19.43 27.80 -14.56
N ARG A 29 20.10 28.83 -15.12
CA ARG A 29 20.26 30.13 -14.47
C ARG A 29 18.89 30.55 -13.95
N PRO A 30 18.74 30.95 -12.66
CA PRO A 30 17.47 31.37 -12.12
C PRO A 30 16.96 32.52 -13.00
N LYS A 31 15.75 32.34 -13.57
CA LYS A 31 15.12 33.41 -14.36
C LYS A 31 15.08 34.65 -13.48
N LYS A 32 15.72 35.75 -13.91
CA LYS A 32 15.80 37.00 -13.18
C LYS A 32 14.39 37.46 -12.82
N THR A 33 13.98 37.32 -11.56
CA THR A 33 12.65 37.66 -11.09
C THR A 33 12.53 39.16 -11.07
N ILE A 34 11.65 39.74 -11.87
CA ILE A 34 11.43 41.19 -11.92
C ILE A 34 10.62 41.59 -10.70
N ARG A 35 11.17 42.50 -9.88
CA ARG A 35 10.50 43.06 -8.73
C ARG A 35 10.38 44.58 -8.92
N LEU A 36 9.17 45.13 -8.74
CA LEU A 36 8.86 46.53 -8.88
C LEU A 36 7.88 46.96 -7.78
N LYS A 37 7.84 48.25 -7.42
CA LYS A 37 6.73 48.77 -6.63
C LYS A 37 5.49 48.77 -7.54
N LEU A 38 4.53 47.87 -7.25
CA LEU A 38 3.33 47.72 -8.04
C LEU A 38 2.27 48.75 -7.66
N ASP A 39 1.97 49.65 -8.59
CA ASP A 39 0.88 50.61 -8.50
C ASP A 39 -0.04 50.57 -9.71
N GLY A 40 -1.08 51.40 -9.75
CA GLY A 40 -2.03 51.44 -10.86
C GLY A 40 -1.39 51.86 -12.18
N ASN A 41 -0.30 52.62 -12.15
CA ASN A 41 0.41 53.10 -13.34
C ASN A 41 1.25 51.94 -13.94
N VAL A 42 1.89 51.16 -13.10
CA VAL A 42 2.64 49.97 -13.56
C VAL A 42 1.72 48.97 -14.24
N ALA A 43 0.49 48.75 -13.74
CA ALA A 43 -0.47 47.83 -14.34
C ALA A 43 -0.91 48.25 -15.74
N ARG A 44 -0.89 49.52 -16.06
CA ARG A 44 -1.26 50.09 -17.36
C ARG A 44 -0.10 50.17 -18.37
N ARG A 45 1.14 49.92 -17.99
CA ARG A 45 2.31 50.01 -18.86
C ARG A 45 2.30 48.95 -19.93
N ALA A 46 2.33 49.32 -21.20
CA ALA A 46 2.42 48.43 -22.34
C ALA A 46 3.73 47.61 -22.33
N SER A 47 4.78 48.13 -21.71
CA SER A 47 6.13 47.50 -21.62
C SER A 47 6.25 46.35 -20.66
N LEU A 48 5.19 45.95 -19.93
CA LEU A 48 5.20 44.76 -19.09
C LEU A 48 5.45 43.51 -19.92
N LYS A 49 6.48 42.72 -19.56
CA LYS A 49 6.77 41.43 -20.17
C LYS A 49 5.71 40.39 -19.78
N VAL A 50 5.42 39.46 -20.66
CA VAL A 50 4.56 38.29 -20.36
C VAL A 50 5.19 37.52 -19.19
N GLY A 51 4.38 37.22 -18.18
CA GLY A 51 4.84 36.57 -16.94
C GLY A 51 4.38 37.31 -15.69
N VAL A 52 4.95 36.97 -14.55
CA VAL A 52 4.61 37.58 -13.25
C VAL A 52 5.71 38.57 -12.84
N THR A 53 5.31 39.79 -12.59
CA THR A 53 6.12 40.84 -11.92
C THR A 53 5.74 40.89 -10.45
N TRP A 54 6.70 40.74 -9.56
CA TRP A 54 6.46 40.68 -8.11
C TRP A 54 6.62 42.07 -7.46
N ASP A 55 5.82 42.29 -6.43
CA ASP A 55 5.87 43.51 -5.64
C ASP A 55 7.12 43.55 -4.74
N ILE A 56 7.70 44.73 -4.55
CA ILE A 56 8.80 44.95 -3.62
C ILE A 56 8.27 45.08 -2.20
N GLU A 57 7.09 45.75 -1.99
CA GLU A 57 6.54 46.07 -0.68
C GLU A 57 5.88 44.86 0.00
N LEU A 58 5.28 43.92 -0.78
CA LEU A 58 4.61 42.76 -0.25
C LEU A 58 5.13 41.49 -0.94
N PRO A 59 6.05 40.74 -0.31
CA PRO A 59 6.51 39.48 -0.82
C PRO A 59 5.33 38.51 -1.08
N GLY A 60 5.26 37.94 -2.30
CA GLY A 60 4.17 37.07 -2.70
C GLY A 60 3.01 37.76 -3.41
N PHE A 61 2.91 39.07 -3.40
CA PHE A 61 1.97 39.83 -4.24
C PHE A 61 2.59 40.11 -5.60
N GLY A 62 1.81 40.06 -6.67
CA GLY A 62 2.34 40.25 -8.01
C GLY A 62 1.28 40.60 -9.07
N LEU A 63 1.78 41.00 -10.24
CA LEU A 63 1.00 41.32 -11.41
C LEU A 63 1.32 40.33 -12.52
N TRP A 64 0.32 39.61 -13.00
CA TRP A 64 0.49 38.60 -14.03
C TRP A 64 -0.06 39.10 -15.38
N LYS A 65 0.82 39.30 -16.34
CA LYS A 65 0.46 39.56 -17.74
C LYS A 65 0.49 38.23 -18.52
N ARG A 66 -0.65 37.83 -19.03
CA ARG A 66 -0.80 36.63 -19.85
C ARG A 66 -0.45 36.94 -21.33
N ALA A 67 -0.17 35.89 -22.12
CA ALA A 67 0.14 36.03 -23.53
C ALA A 67 -0.97 36.75 -24.35
N ASN A 68 -2.23 36.60 -23.97
CA ASN A 68 -3.38 37.27 -24.55
C ASN A 68 -3.56 38.75 -24.12
N GLY A 69 -2.55 39.33 -23.48
CA GLY A 69 -2.56 40.72 -23.01
C GLY A 69 -3.33 40.96 -21.69
N LYS A 70 -4.10 40.01 -21.18
CA LYS A 70 -4.86 40.18 -19.92
C LYS A 70 -3.92 40.29 -18.73
N VAL A 71 -4.14 41.36 -17.91
CA VAL A 71 -3.33 41.67 -16.73
C VAL A 71 -4.18 41.49 -15.48
N THR A 72 -3.68 40.67 -14.52
CA THR A 72 -4.40 40.34 -13.30
C THR A 72 -3.49 40.43 -12.08
N TRP A 73 -4.04 40.88 -10.95
CA TRP A 73 -3.37 40.79 -9.65
C TRP A 73 -3.35 39.35 -9.16
N VAL A 74 -2.22 38.89 -8.62
CA VAL A 74 -2.05 37.55 -8.10
C VAL A 74 -1.36 37.58 -6.75
N VAL A 75 -1.67 36.60 -5.89
CA VAL A 75 -0.96 36.38 -4.64
C VAL A 75 -0.45 34.94 -4.59
N LYS A 76 0.82 34.78 -4.22
CA LYS A 76 1.51 33.53 -4.00
C LYS A 76 1.77 33.36 -2.52
N TYR A 77 1.24 32.29 -1.94
CA TYR A 77 1.34 32.01 -0.50
C TYR A 77 1.50 30.53 -0.22
N ARG A 78 1.96 30.19 0.98
CA ARG A 78 2.02 28.79 1.43
C ARG A 78 0.80 28.46 2.29
N TYR A 79 0.11 27.38 1.93
CA TYR A 79 -1.02 26.86 2.69
C TYR A 79 -0.78 25.40 2.98
N ARG A 80 -0.71 25.01 4.27
CA ARG A 80 -0.40 23.63 4.71
C ARG A 80 0.87 23.05 4.06
N GLY A 81 1.93 23.85 3.99
CA GLY A 81 3.21 23.43 3.41
C GLY A 81 3.28 23.45 1.87
N GLN A 82 2.15 23.56 1.19
CA GLN A 82 2.08 23.64 -0.27
C GLN A 82 2.04 25.08 -0.75
N GLN A 83 2.78 25.36 -1.84
CA GLN A 83 2.75 26.65 -2.49
C GLN A 83 1.48 26.78 -3.35
N ARG A 84 0.71 27.86 -3.16
CA ARG A 84 -0.49 28.18 -3.92
C ARG A 84 -0.41 29.57 -4.53
N MET A 85 -1.11 29.77 -5.63
CA MET A 85 -1.28 31.05 -6.27
C MET A 85 -2.76 31.30 -6.53
N LYS A 86 -3.27 32.48 -6.12
CA LYS A 86 -4.67 32.90 -6.32
C LYS A 86 -4.72 34.20 -7.11
N THR A 87 -5.63 34.31 -8.04
CA THR A 87 -5.94 35.56 -8.74
C THR A 87 -6.88 36.40 -7.91
N LEU A 88 -6.55 37.70 -7.73
CA LEU A 88 -7.30 38.63 -6.89
C LEU A 88 -8.26 39.52 -7.73
N GLY A 89 -8.03 39.62 -9.04
CA GLY A 89 -8.88 40.38 -9.94
C GLY A 89 -8.13 40.94 -11.14
N ALA A 90 -8.88 41.49 -12.10
CA ALA A 90 -8.30 42.16 -13.25
C ALA A 90 -7.70 43.49 -12.81
N ALA A 91 -6.48 43.80 -13.27
CA ALA A 91 -5.75 45.02 -12.84
C ALA A 91 -6.39 46.33 -13.36
N MET A 92 -7.28 46.20 -14.36
CA MET A 92 -8.05 47.36 -14.84
C MET A 92 -9.29 47.64 -13.98
N VAL A 93 -9.74 46.69 -13.18
CA VAL A 93 -10.97 46.79 -12.36
C VAL A 93 -10.64 47.00 -10.88
N VAL A 94 -9.65 46.25 -10.40
CA VAL A 94 -9.24 46.30 -8.96
C VAL A 94 -8.01 47.17 -8.81
N SER A 95 -8.04 48.12 -7.89
CA SER A 95 -6.89 48.99 -7.60
C SER A 95 -5.72 48.17 -7.01
N ALA A 96 -4.48 48.63 -7.23
CA ALA A 96 -3.30 48.02 -6.63
C ALA A 96 -3.35 48.00 -5.11
N HIS A 97 -3.90 49.07 -4.50
CA HIS A 97 -4.07 49.20 -3.06
C HIS A 97 -5.03 48.15 -2.51
N THR A 98 -6.22 48.00 -3.12
CA THR A 98 -7.23 47.02 -2.72
C THR A 98 -6.71 45.59 -2.89
N ALA A 99 -6.06 45.32 -4.04
CA ALA A 99 -5.49 44.00 -4.31
C ALA A 99 -4.36 43.65 -3.30
N ARG A 100 -3.51 44.63 -2.92
CA ARG A 100 -2.44 44.43 -1.93
C ARG A 100 -3.01 44.19 -0.53
N ALA A 101 -4.09 44.89 -0.15
CA ALA A 101 -4.78 44.68 1.13
C ALA A 101 -5.36 43.24 1.22
N GLU A 102 -6.02 42.79 0.16
CA GLU A 102 -6.56 41.43 0.09
C GLU A 102 -5.44 40.37 0.08
N ALA A 103 -4.32 40.64 -0.61
CA ALA A 103 -3.15 39.79 -0.57
C ALA A 103 -2.56 39.65 0.84
N ARG A 104 -2.44 40.77 1.60
CA ARG A 104 -1.99 40.76 3.00
C ARG A 104 -2.88 39.88 3.87
N LYS A 105 -4.21 40.03 3.72
CA LYS A 105 -5.19 39.25 4.48
C LYS A 105 -5.02 37.75 4.19
N LEU A 106 -4.95 37.34 2.93
CA LEU A 106 -4.75 35.95 2.52
C LEU A 106 -3.41 35.36 2.98
N ILE A 107 -2.33 36.15 2.93
CA ILE A 107 -1.00 35.72 3.42
C ILE A 107 -1.05 35.51 4.93
N ALA A 108 -1.68 36.44 5.68
CA ALA A 108 -1.82 36.36 7.12
C ALA A 108 -2.70 35.15 7.53
N GLU A 109 -3.85 34.97 6.89
CA GLU A 109 -4.72 33.82 7.12
C GLU A 109 -4.00 32.50 6.82
N ALA A 110 -3.27 32.42 5.71
CA ALA A 110 -2.51 31.24 5.35
C ALA A 110 -1.37 30.94 6.33
N ALA A 111 -0.72 31.95 6.85
CA ALA A 111 0.31 31.82 7.89
C ALA A 111 -0.30 31.32 9.22
N LEU A 112 -1.48 31.82 9.60
CA LEU A 112 -2.19 31.39 10.80
C LEU A 112 -2.67 29.95 10.70
N VAL A 113 -3.13 29.50 9.53
CA VAL A 113 -3.55 28.11 9.28
C VAL A 113 -2.37 27.13 9.29
N GLY A 114 -1.17 27.61 9.02
CA GLY A 114 0.07 26.82 9.09
C GLY A 114 0.67 26.71 10.49
N LEU A 115 0.26 27.57 11.42
CA LEU A 115 0.68 27.48 12.82
C LEU A 115 -0.06 26.32 13.49
N PRO A 116 0.63 25.48 14.31
CA PRO A 116 -0.04 24.48 15.11
C PRO A 116 -1.04 25.22 16.02
N THR A 117 -2.32 24.92 15.84
CA THR A 117 -3.37 25.43 16.75
C THR A 117 -3.03 24.94 18.15
N LYS A 118 -3.00 25.87 19.14
CA LYS A 118 -2.79 25.50 20.54
C LYS A 118 -3.77 24.39 20.92
N PRO A 119 -3.33 23.38 21.66
CA PRO A 119 -4.23 22.31 22.12
C PRO A 119 -5.42 22.91 22.88
N LYS A 120 -6.60 22.36 22.64
CA LYS A 120 -7.85 22.86 23.27
C LYS A 120 -7.96 22.51 24.75
N HIS A 121 -7.21 21.51 25.20
CA HIS A 121 -7.24 21.01 26.57
C HIS A 121 -6.11 21.60 27.40
N LYS A 122 -6.42 21.96 28.66
CA LYS A 122 -5.40 22.30 29.68
C LYS A 122 -4.74 21.07 30.29
N TYR A 123 -5.42 19.92 30.24
CA TYR A 123 -4.96 18.63 30.72
C TYR A 123 -4.60 17.73 29.54
N PHE A 124 -3.42 17.17 29.59
CA PHE A 124 -2.93 16.20 28.62
C PHE A 124 -2.79 14.85 29.33
N PRO A 125 -3.62 13.85 28.99
CA PRO A 125 -3.53 12.55 29.64
C PRO A 125 -2.19 11.88 29.35
N ARG A 126 -1.79 11.01 30.24
CA ARG A 126 -0.71 10.07 29.95
C ARG A 126 -1.18 9.08 28.89
N PHE A 127 -0.22 8.48 28.17
CA PHE A 127 -0.54 7.54 27.10
C PHE A 127 -1.36 6.35 27.59
N ASP A 128 -1.06 5.80 28.78
CA ASP A 128 -1.82 4.69 29.37
C ASP A 128 -3.28 5.07 29.71
N GLU A 129 -3.53 6.27 30.21
CA GLU A 129 -4.87 6.80 30.46
C GLU A 129 -5.63 7.03 29.14
N TYR A 130 -4.95 7.61 28.15
CA TYR A 130 -5.48 7.86 26.81
C TYR A 130 -5.86 6.57 26.07
N VAL A 131 -5.15 5.47 26.27
CA VAL A 131 -5.47 4.16 25.69
C VAL A 131 -6.90 3.74 26.05
N HIS A 132 -7.35 3.95 27.27
CA HIS A 132 -8.71 3.59 27.70
C HIS A 132 -9.78 4.39 26.95
N GLU A 133 -9.57 5.70 26.78
CA GLU A 133 -10.46 6.56 26.02
C GLU A 133 -10.48 6.19 24.54
N PHE A 134 -9.29 6.01 23.92
CA PHE A 134 -9.17 5.57 22.55
C PHE A 134 -9.89 4.24 22.31
N TRP A 135 -9.77 3.30 23.26
CA TRP A 135 -10.41 2.00 23.15
C TRP A 135 -11.92 2.09 23.22
N ARG A 136 -12.45 2.85 24.17
CA ARG A 136 -13.88 3.06 24.35
C ARG A 136 -14.55 3.75 23.15
N ASP A 137 -13.90 4.79 22.61
CA ASP A 137 -14.58 5.72 21.69
C ASP A 137 -14.21 5.48 20.22
N TYR A 138 -13.04 4.93 19.94
CA TYR A 138 -12.55 4.74 18.56
C TYR A 138 -12.45 3.27 18.15
N ALA A 139 -11.84 2.43 18.97
CA ALA A 139 -11.52 1.06 18.58
C ALA A 139 -12.74 0.11 18.53
N GLN A 140 -13.85 0.47 19.18
CA GLN A 140 -15.09 -0.34 19.17
C GLN A 140 -15.66 -0.55 17.75
N HIS A 141 -15.35 0.32 16.79
CA HIS A 141 -15.81 0.20 15.41
C HIS A 141 -15.01 -0.81 14.58
N TRP A 142 -13.94 -1.37 15.13
CA TRP A 142 -13.12 -2.36 14.43
C TRP A 142 -13.69 -3.76 14.51
N LYS A 143 -13.37 -4.58 13.50
CA LYS A 143 -13.71 -6.02 13.58
C LYS A 143 -13.08 -6.67 14.82
N PRO A 144 -13.77 -7.64 15.48
CA PRO A 144 -13.28 -8.26 16.72
C PRO A 144 -11.85 -8.83 16.63
N THR A 145 -11.50 -9.41 15.49
CA THR A 145 -10.13 -9.92 15.25
C THR A 145 -9.09 -8.81 15.26
N THR A 146 -9.42 -7.63 14.69
CA THR A 146 -8.56 -6.44 14.72
C THR A 146 -8.45 -5.90 16.13
N GLN A 147 -9.55 -5.82 16.86
CA GLN A 147 -9.55 -5.40 18.27
C GLN A 147 -8.61 -6.25 19.10
N LYS A 148 -8.77 -7.59 19.05
CA LYS A 148 -7.91 -8.52 19.81
C LYS A 148 -6.42 -8.37 19.48
N ALA A 149 -6.09 -8.23 18.20
CA ALA A 149 -4.70 -8.03 17.76
C ALA A 149 -4.13 -6.70 18.25
N CYS A 150 -4.88 -5.59 18.06
CA CYS A 150 -4.47 -4.25 18.47
C CYS A 150 -4.32 -4.13 20.00
N GLN A 151 -5.24 -4.72 20.77
CA GLN A 151 -5.16 -4.80 22.23
C GLN A 151 -3.85 -5.43 22.68
N GLY A 152 -3.48 -6.56 22.05
CA GLY A 152 -2.22 -7.22 22.32
C GLY A 152 -1.00 -6.37 21.98
N TYR A 153 -1.02 -5.60 20.90
CA TYR A 153 0.08 -4.68 20.55
C TYR A 153 0.15 -3.48 21.48
N ILE A 154 -0.98 -2.89 21.85
CA ILE A 154 -1.01 -1.79 22.80
C ILE A 154 -0.41 -2.22 24.14
N ALA A 155 -0.89 -3.33 24.70
CA ALA A 155 -0.45 -3.81 26.03
C ALA A 155 1.02 -4.22 26.05
N ARG A 156 1.50 -4.93 25.02
CA ARG A 156 2.87 -5.50 25.05
C ARG A 156 3.94 -4.59 24.48
N GLU A 157 3.60 -3.69 23.55
CA GLU A 157 4.60 -2.95 22.79
C GLU A 157 4.50 -1.42 22.98
N LEU A 158 3.32 -0.87 23.23
CA LEU A 158 3.14 0.59 23.32
C LEU A 158 3.11 1.09 24.77
N VAL A 159 2.29 0.47 25.63
CA VAL A 159 2.17 0.91 27.03
C VAL A 159 3.48 0.80 27.80
N PRO A 160 4.31 -0.27 27.65
CA PRO A 160 5.60 -0.33 28.33
C PRO A 160 6.56 0.79 27.95
N VAL A 161 6.46 1.32 26.73
CA VAL A 161 7.37 2.36 26.21
C VAL A 161 6.83 3.77 26.46
N PHE A 162 5.58 4.00 26.13
CA PHE A 162 4.98 5.35 26.08
C PHE A 162 4.02 5.62 27.26
N GLY A 163 3.61 4.59 28.02
CA GLY A 163 2.53 4.67 29.01
C GLY A 163 2.63 5.83 29.97
N ARG A 164 3.82 6.09 30.52
CA ARG A 164 4.06 7.18 31.48
C ARG A 164 4.23 8.57 30.86
N MET A 165 4.35 8.65 29.54
CA MET A 165 4.55 9.93 28.83
C MET A 165 3.21 10.63 28.58
N GLN A 166 3.17 11.96 28.72
CA GLN A 166 2.02 12.73 28.29
C GLN A 166 1.86 12.65 26.76
N ILE A 167 0.62 12.54 26.31
CA ILE A 167 0.33 12.26 24.89
C ILE A 167 0.86 13.36 23.96
N ASP A 168 0.92 14.60 24.39
CA ASP A 168 1.45 15.73 23.64
C ASP A 168 2.99 15.79 23.61
N GLN A 169 3.66 15.19 24.59
CA GLN A 169 5.12 15.19 24.73
C GLN A 169 5.81 14.09 23.90
N ILE A 170 5.07 13.06 23.46
CA ILE A 170 5.65 12.03 22.58
C ILE A 170 6.08 12.65 21.28
N VAL A 171 7.38 12.64 20.99
CA VAL A 171 7.96 13.28 19.80
C VAL A 171 8.59 12.25 18.86
N ARG A 172 9.03 12.71 17.69
CA ARG A 172 9.57 11.85 16.62
C ARG A 172 10.84 11.09 17.07
N THR A 173 11.64 11.68 17.93
CA THR A 173 12.83 11.03 18.48
C THR A 173 12.48 9.79 19.27
N ASP A 174 11.41 9.83 20.07
CA ASP A 174 10.95 8.69 20.86
C ASP A 174 10.51 7.53 19.96
N ILE A 175 9.80 7.88 18.85
CA ILE A 175 9.38 6.87 17.86
C ILE A 175 10.59 6.22 17.17
N ASN A 176 11.63 7.01 16.84
CA ASN A 176 12.84 6.46 16.25
C ASN A 176 13.61 5.57 17.24
N GLN A 177 13.75 5.99 18.49
CA GLN A 177 14.38 5.18 19.53
C GLN A 177 13.63 3.85 19.73
N TRP A 178 12.30 3.90 19.80
CA TRP A 178 11.47 2.70 19.88
C TRP A 178 11.62 1.82 18.62
N ARG A 179 11.69 2.39 17.42
CA ARG A 179 11.97 1.66 16.19
C ARG A 179 13.29 0.93 16.28
N ASP A 180 14.35 1.64 16.68
CA ASP A 180 15.71 1.11 16.70
C ASP A 180 15.87 0.01 17.77
N ALA A 181 15.16 0.13 18.93
CA ALA A 181 15.05 -0.92 19.93
C ALA A 181 14.35 -2.19 19.41
N LEU A 182 13.52 -2.07 18.38
CA LEU A 182 12.84 -3.19 17.73
C LEU A 182 13.55 -3.69 16.45
N SER A 183 14.83 -3.35 16.24
CA SER A 183 15.61 -3.74 15.06
C SER A 183 15.65 -5.25 14.82
N MET A 184 15.70 -6.05 15.87
CA MET A 184 15.61 -7.52 15.79
C MET A 184 14.17 -8.06 15.69
N ARG A 185 13.17 -7.21 15.90
CA ARG A 185 11.75 -7.55 15.87
C ARG A 185 10.99 -6.68 14.87
N THR A 186 11.58 -6.49 13.69
CA THR A 186 11.10 -5.58 12.62
C THR A 186 9.63 -5.78 12.26
N GLY A 187 9.18 -7.05 12.28
CA GLY A 187 7.78 -7.40 12.03
C GLY A 187 6.81 -6.86 13.08
N VAL A 188 7.24 -6.72 14.32
CA VAL A 188 6.45 -6.14 15.41
C VAL A 188 6.31 -4.65 15.18
N PHE A 189 7.42 -3.93 14.97
CA PHE A 189 7.40 -2.51 14.66
C PHE A 189 6.50 -2.19 13.47
N ASN A 190 6.68 -2.90 12.36
CA ASN A 190 5.92 -2.67 11.13
C ASN A 190 4.40 -2.87 11.29
N ARG A 191 3.97 -3.73 12.23
CA ARG A 191 2.55 -3.93 12.54
C ARG A 191 2.01 -2.92 13.54
N THR A 192 2.86 -2.41 14.42
CA THR A 192 2.43 -1.56 15.54
C THR A 192 2.48 -0.08 15.22
N ILE A 193 3.44 0.39 14.40
CA ILE A 193 3.55 1.81 14.03
C ILE A 193 2.29 2.38 13.33
N PRO A 194 1.55 1.66 12.46
CA PRO A 194 0.30 2.16 11.92
C PRO A 194 -0.77 2.35 12.99
N LEU A 195 -0.84 1.46 13.97
CA LEU A 195 -1.76 1.57 15.10
C LEU A 195 -1.46 2.81 15.93
N LEU A 196 -0.20 3.00 16.33
CA LEU A 196 0.23 4.20 17.06
C LEU A 196 -0.07 5.48 16.25
N SER A 197 0.15 5.47 14.94
CA SER A 197 -0.16 6.61 14.07
C SER A 197 -1.67 6.94 14.03
N VAL A 198 -2.54 5.94 14.07
CA VAL A 198 -4.00 6.13 14.20
C VAL A 198 -4.33 6.74 15.55
N MET A 199 -3.76 6.22 16.64
CA MET A 199 -3.96 6.74 17.99
C MET A 199 -3.51 8.22 18.08
N MET A 200 -2.33 8.57 17.58
CA MET A 200 -1.84 9.96 17.57
C MET A 200 -2.72 10.89 16.73
N ARG A 201 -3.29 10.41 15.61
CA ARG A 201 -4.26 11.17 14.81
C ARG A 201 -5.56 11.41 15.57
N TYR A 202 -6.03 10.43 16.30
CA TYR A 202 -7.22 10.57 17.14
C TYR A 202 -6.98 11.56 18.29
N ALA A 203 -5.79 11.54 18.92
CA ALA A 203 -5.37 12.54 19.91
C ALA A 203 -5.35 13.98 19.32
N GLU A 204 -4.98 14.14 18.03
CA GLU A 204 -5.12 15.44 17.33
C GLU A 204 -6.59 15.85 17.17
N GLN A 205 -7.50 14.90 16.91
CA GLN A 205 -8.94 15.18 16.77
C GLN A 205 -9.57 15.60 18.09
N LEU A 206 -9.19 14.95 19.19
CA LEU A 206 -9.65 15.30 20.54
C LEU A 206 -9.04 16.63 21.03
N GLY A 207 -7.95 17.11 20.41
CA GLY A 207 -7.27 18.33 20.81
C GLY A 207 -6.23 18.12 21.90
N TYR A 208 -5.88 16.88 22.25
CA TYR A 208 -4.75 16.55 23.13
C TYR A 208 -3.40 16.82 22.47
N ARG A 209 -3.37 16.88 21.15
CA ARG A 209 -2.19 17.28 20.36
C ARG A 209 -2.58 18.34 19.34
N CYS A 210 -1.64 19.22 19.00
CA CYS A 210 -1.85 20.14 17.89
C CYS A 210 -2.02 19.40 16.57
N LYS A 211 -2.94 19.85 15.73
CA LYS A 211 -3.20 19.25 14.42
C LYS A 211 -1.94 19.28 13.55
N GLY A 212 -1.56 18.12 13.01
CA GLY A 212 -0.38 18.00 12.16
C GLY A 212 0.90 17.59 12.91
N THR A 213 0.86 17.43 14.24
CA THR A 213 2.02 17.07 15.06
C THR A 213 2.17 15.58 15.35
N ASN A 214 1.42 14.71 14.65
CA ASN A 214 1.56 13.26 14.78
C ASN A 214 3.01 12.81 14.56
N PRO A 215 3.71 12.30 15.59
CA PRO A 215 5.13 11.97 15.52
C PRO A 215 5.46 10.78 14.63
N CYS A 216 4.44 9.97 14.29
CA CYS A 216 4.60 8.80 13.43
C CYS A 216 4.66 9.12 11.94
N ARG A 217 4.36 10.37 11.55
CA ARG A 217 4.38 10.78 10.13
C ARG A 217 5.78 10.67 9.53
N GLY A 218 5.88 10.00 8.36
CA GLY A 218 7.14 9.86 7.64
C GLY A 218 8.19 8.99 8.35
N ILE A 219 7.78 8.19 9.33
CA ILE A 219 8.63 7.14 9.91
C ILE A 219 8.69 5.98 8.92
N SER A 220 9.89 5.66 8.46
CA SER A 220 10.13 4.54 7.56
C SER A 220 9.94 3.22 8.28
N ARG A 221 9.20 2.31 7.65
CA ARG A 221 9.09 0.91 8.11
C ARG A 221 10.34 0.14 7.69
N TYR A 222 10.62 -0.92 8.41
CA TYR A 222 11.64 -1.88 7.98
C TYR A 222 11.21 -2.56 6.69
N LYS A 223 12.13 -2.66 5.74
CA LYS A 223 11.92 -3.42 4.52
C LYS A 223 11.65 -4.89 4.88
N ARG A 224 10.74 -5.52 4.19
CA ARG A 224 10.45 -6.94 4.33
C ARG A 224 10.75 -7.61 3.01
N ASP A 225 11.77 -8.37 2.98
CA ASP A 225 12.02 -9.31 1.91
C ASP A 225 11.31 -10.63 2.32
N LEU A 226 10.04 -10.73 1.97
CA LEU A 226 9.31 -11.99 2.08
C LEU A 226 9.51 -12.70 0.74
N PRO A 227 10.30 -13.77 0.68
CA PRO A 227 10.42 -14.56 -0.52
C PRO A 227 9.04 -15.07 -0.93
N GLU A 228 8.72 -14.91 -2.19
CA GLU A 228 7.53 -15.53 -2.75
C GLU A 228 7.77 -17.02 -2.82
N ARG A 229 6.80 -17.81 -2.36
CA ARG A 229 6.90 -19.27 -2.25
C ARG A 229 5.74 -19.92 -2.96
N TYR A 230 6.06 -20.69 -3.97
CA TYR A 230 5.12 -21.46 -4.78
C TYR A 230 5.50 -22.94 -4.70
N LEU A 231 4.50 -23.82 -4.73
CA LEU A 231 4.69 -25.25 -4.76
C LEU A 231 5.07 -25.69 -6.17
N SER A 232 6.16 -26.45 -6.27
CA SER A 232 6.54 -27.11 -7.51
C SER A 232 5.68 -28.36 -7.76
N PRO A 233 5.63 -28.92 -9.00
CA PRO A 233 4.92 -30.17 -9.30
C PRO A 233 5.33 -31.34 -8.40
N VAL A 234 6.61 -31.45 -8.07
CA VAL A 234 7.13 -32.48 -7.15
C VAL A 234 6.61 -32.29 -5.73
N GLU A 235 6.51 -31.05 -5.29
CA GLU A 235 6.00 -30.69 -3.96
C GLU A 235 4.49 -30.94 -3.87
N TYR A 236 3.72 -30.65 -4.92
CA TYR A 236 2.32 -31.01 -4.98
C TYR A 236 2.13 -32.53 -4.87
N LYS A 237 2.94 -33.34 -5.57
CA LYS A 237 2.90 -34.81 -5.46
C LYS A 237 3.19 -35.31 -4.05
N ARG A 238 4.20 -34.70 -3.36
CA ARG A 238 4.50 -35.05 -1.96
C ARG A 238 3.38 -34.65 -1.01
N LEU A 239 2.80 -33.47 -1.19
CA LEU A 239 1.67 -33.01 -0.40
C LEU A 239 0.45 -33.92 -0.61
N GLY A 240 0.11 -34.24 -1.85
CA GLY A 240 -1.01 -35.13 -2.18
C GLY A 240 -0.88 -36.51 -1.53
N ARG A 241 0.34 -37.12 -1.55
CA ARG A 241 0.60 -38.40 -0.85
C ARG A 241 0.36 -38.28 0.65
N VAL A 242 0.87 -37.21 1.29
CA VAL A 242 0.67 -37.01 2.74
C VAL A 242 -0.80 -36.81 3.06
N LEU A 243 -1.54 -36.05 2.24
CA LEU A 243 -2.98 -35.84 2.47
C LEU A 243 -3.79 -37.14 2.31
N ALA A 244 -3.35 -38.07 1.44
CA ALA A 244 -4.01 -39.38 1.24
C ALA A 244 -3.69 -40.40 2.33
N GLU A 245 -2.46 -40.40 2.85
CA GLU A 245 -1.94 -41.50 3.68
C GLU A 245 -1.76 -41.13 5.15
N PHE A 246 -1.69 -39.82 5.47
CA PHE A 246 -1.40 -39.39 6.83
C PHE A 246 -2.65 -39.44 7.70
N ASP A 247 -2.61 -40.27 8.73
CA ASP A 247 -3.66 -40.33 9.74
C ASP A 247 -3.73 -39.02 10.52
N ILE A 248 -4.77 -38.26 10.22
CA ILE A 248 -5.05 -36.97 10.85
C ILE A 248 -6.28 -37.16 11.74
N PRO A 249 -6.16 -36.87 13.07
CA PRO A 249 -7.25 -37.14 14.00
C PRO A 249 -8.58 -36.45 13.67
N ASN A 250 -8.53 -35.34 12.96
CA ASN A 250 -9.72 -34.63 12.51
C ASN A 250 -9.99 -34.93 11.03
N PRO A 251 -11.10 -35.62 10.66
CA PRO A 251 -11.43 -35.96 9.30
C PRO A 251 -11.66 -34.75 8.39
N ASP A 252 -12.05 -33.59 8.95
CA ASP A 252 -12.33 -32.36 8.18
C ASP A 252 -11.07 -31.64 7.69
N VAL A 253 -9.89 -32.00 8.21
CA VAL A 253 -8.63 -31.30 7.86
C VAL A 253 -8.26 -31.49 6.41
N VAL A 254 -8.30 -32.73 5.92
CA VAL A 254 -7.94 -33.05 4.52
C VAL A 254 -8.90 -32.39 3.54
N PRO A 255 -10.24 -32.56 3.68
CA PRO A 255 -11.19 -31.87 2.83
C PRO A 255 -11.02 -30.35 2.84
N ALA A 256 -10.80 -29.72 4.00
CA ALA A 256 -10.59 -28.29 4.09
C ALA A 256 -9.31 -27.82 3.37
N ILE A 257 -8.21 -28.60 3.44
CA ILE A 257 -6.97 -28.28 2.70
C ILE A 257 -7.18 -28.48 1.19
N LEU A 258 -7.89 -29.50 0.76
CA LEU A 258 -8.25 -29.70 -0.64
C LEU A 258 -9.08 -28.54 -1.17
N MET A 259 -10.04 -28.02 -0.39
CA MET A 259 -10.77 -26.82 -0.76
C MET A 259 -9.86 -25.59 -0.94
N LEU A 260 -8.82 -25.43 -0.11
CA LEU A 260 -7.83 -24.36 -0.30
C LEU A 260 -7.03 -24.54 -1.60
N LEU A 261 -6.62 -25.76 -1.91
CA LEU A 261 -5.86 -26.11 -3.12
C LEU A 261 -6.68 -25.88 -4.39
N TYR A 262 -7.96 -26.31 -4.40
CA TYR A 262 -8.80 -26.28 -5.59
C TYR A 262 -9.49 -24.94 -5.86
N THR A 263 -9.59 -24.07 -4.85
CA THR A 263 -10.27 -22.77 -5.00
C THR A 263 -9.36 -21.55 -4.87
N GLY A 264 -8.16 -21.73 -4.33
CA GLY A 264 -7.29 -20.60 -3.96
C GLY A 264 -7.89 -19.68 -2.89
N ALA A 265 -8.90 -20.13 -2.15
CA ALA A 265 -9.54 -19.36 -1.07
C ALA A 265 -8.55 -19.01 0.07
N ARG A 266 -8.88 -18.02 0.87
CA ARG A 266 -8.11 -17.77 2.11
C ARG A 266 -8.46 -18.83 3.16
N ALA A 267 -7.48 -19.21 3.99
CA ALA A 267 -7.71 -20.18 5.06
C ALA A 267 -8.93 -19.83 5.92
N SER A 268 -9.05 -18.58 6.35
CA SER A 268 -10.19 -18.12 7.15
C SER A 268 -11.54 -18.16 6.42
N GLU A 269 -11.56 -18.13 5.09
CA GLU A 269 -12.79 -18.25 4.29
C GLU A 269 -13.28 -19.69 4.30
N ILE A 270 -12.38 -20.65 4.28
CA ILE A 270 -12.70 -22.09 4.38
C ILE A 270 -12.96 -22.50 5.84
N GLU A 271 -12.13 -22.06 6.79
CA GLU A 271 -12.33 -22.33 8.22
C GLU A 271 -13.70 -21.85 8.73
N MET A 272 -14.22 -20.73 8.21
CA MET A 272 -15.48 -20.11 8.61
C MET A 272 -16.66 -20.47 7.68
N LEU A 273 -16.45 -21.42 6.74
CA LEU A 273 -17.48 -21.81 5.79
C LEU A 273 -18.65 -22.49 6.52
N ARG A 274 -19.87 -22.07 6.20
CA ARG A 274 -21.12 -22.69 6.71
C ARG A 274 -21.90 -23.32 5.57
N TRP A 275 -22.68 -24.36 5.87
CA TRP A 275 -23.47 -25.06 4.87
C TRP A 275 -24.40 -24.14 4.09
N ARG A 276 -25.02 -23.16 4.72
CA ARG A 276 -25.89 -22.16 4.05
C ARG A 276 -25.20 -21.27 3.03
N TYR A 277 -23.87 -21.23 3.02
CA TYR A 277 -23.08 -20.44 2.06
C TYR A 277 -22.75 -21.22 0.79
N ILE A 278 -23.08 -22.50 0.75
CA ILE A 278 -22.86 -23.38 -0.41
C ILE A 278 -24.06 -23.28 -1.34
N GLN A 279 -23.82 -22.74 -2.53
CA GLN A 279 -24.82 -22.60 -3.60
C GLN A 279 -24.16 -23.08 -4.90
N ILE A 280 -24.03 -24.42 -5.05
CA ILE A 280 -23.34 -25.01 -6.20
C ILE A 280 -23.79 -24.35 -7.50
N PRO A 281 -22.88 -23.87 -8.38
CA PRO A 281 -21.42 -24.08 -8.34
C PRO A 281 -20.64 -22.95 -7.66
N ARG A 282 -21.12 -22.36 -6.59
CA ARG A 282 -20.48 -21.23 -5.91
C ARG A 282 -20.57 -21.33 -4.39
N LEU A 283 -19.60 -20.68 -3.70
CA LEU A 283 -19.73 -20.31 -2.30
C LEU A 283 -20.04 -18.82 -2.24
N VAL A 284 -21.09 -18.44 -1.52
CA VAL A 284 -21.49 -17.04 -1.35
C VAL A 284 -21.23 -16.63 0.09
N LEU A 285 -20.10 -15.99 0.32
CA LEU A 285 -19.68 -15.56 1.65
C LEU A 285 -20.22 -14.16 1.94
N PRO A 286 -21.06 -13.96 2.98
CA PRO A 286 -21.65 -12.67 3.29
C PRO A 286 -20.63 -11.66 3.81
N ASP A 287 -19.56 -12.14 4.44
CA ASP A 287 -18.42 -11.32 4.91
C ASP A 287 -17.09 -12.05 4.68
N SER A 288 -16.11 -11.29 4.30
CA SER A 288 -14.71 -11.72 4.22
C SER A 288 -13.80 -10.59 4.72
N LYS A 289 -12.49 -10.75 4.65
CA LYS A 289 -11.56 -9.67 4.99
C LYS A 289 -11.82 -8.38 4.19
N THR A 290 -12.40 -8.50 2.99
CA THR A 290 -12.62 -7.41 2.05
C THR A 290 -14.10 -7.15 1.73
N GLY A 291 -15.03 -7.71 2.52
CA GLY A 291 -16.47 -7.63 2.31
C GLY A 291 -17.07 -8.92 1.70
N PRO A 292 -18.30 -8.88 1.20
CA PRO A 292 -18.96 -10.04 0.57
C PRO A 292 -18.12 -10.59 -0.59
N LYS A 293 -18.11 -11.91 -0.74
CA LYS A 293 -17.28 -12.59 -1.74
C LYS A 293 -17.97 -13.83 -2.29
N THR A 294 -17.82 -14.03 -3.60
CA THR A 294 -18.17 -15.27 -4.28
C THR A 294 -16.91 -16.06 -4.63
N ILE A 295 -16.90 -17.37 -4.36
CA ILE A 295 -15.86 -18.31 -4.77
C ILE A 295 -16.50 -19.29 -5.74
N TYR A 296 -15.90 -19.46 -6.90
CA TYR A 296 -16.35 -20.43 -7.92
C TYR A 296 -15.80 -21.81 -7.60
N LEU A 297 -16.66 -22.82 -7.67
CA LEU A 297 -16.30 -24.20 -7.43
C LEU A 297 -16.11 -24.92 -8.77
N ASN A 298 -15.00 -25.64 -8.88
CA ASN A 298 -14.76 -26.60 -9.93
C ASN A 298 -15.28 -27.98 -9.51
N SER A 299 -15.24 -28.97 -10.42
CA SER A 299 -15.70 -30.36 -10.16
C SER A 299 -15.01 -30.96 -8.94
N GLN A 300 -13.68 -30.82 -8.83
CA GLN A 300 -12.91 -31.36 -7.70
C GLN A 300 -13.35 -30.79 -6.36
N ALA A 301 -13.61 -29.47 -6.29
CA ALA A 301 -14.10 -28.85 -5.07
C ALA A 301 -15.55 -29.26 -4.73
N ILE A 302 -16.38 -29.49 -5.75
CA ILE A 302 -17.74 -30.01 -5.58
C ILE A 302 -17.69 -31.46 -5.07
N ASP A 303 -16.82 -32.30 -5.62
CA ASP A 303 -16.64 -33.68 -5.18
C ASP A 303 -16.21 -33.78 -3.72
N VAL A 304 -15.30 -32.87 -3.28
CA VAL A 304 -14.91 -32.78 -1.87
C VAL A 304 -16.12 -32.45 -0.99
N LEU A 305 -16.96 -31.51 -1.40
CA LEU A 305 -18.14 -31.13 -0.62
C LEU A 305 -19.21 -32.22 -0.59
N ASN A 306 -19.41 -32.91 -1.70
CA ASN A 306 -20.37 -34.00 -1.80
C ASN A 306 -19.96 -35.24 -0.98
N ALA A 307 -18.66 -35.43 -0.72
CA ALA A 307 -18.16 -36.52 0.12
C ALA A 307 -18.34 -36.26 1.63
N LEU A 308 -18.74 -35.03 2.02
CA LEU A 308 -18.97 -34.68 3.42
C LEU A 308 -20.43 -34.94 3.83
N GLU A 309 -20.62 -35.34 5.09
CA GLU A 309 -21.96 -35.38 5.68
C GLU A 309 -22.51 -33.96 5.86
N GLN A 310 -23.69 -33.74 5.26
CA GLN A 310 -24.30 -32.43 5.29
C GLN A 310 -24.89 -32.12 6.68
N GLY A 311 -24.36 -31.05 7.30
CA GLY A 311 -24.88 -30.52 8.55
C GLY A 311 -26.05 -29.56 8.38
N LYS A 312 -26.47 -28.94 9.48
CA LYS A 312 -27.49 -27.88 9.47
C LYS A 312 -26.96 -26.62 8.74
N PRO A 313 -27.84 -25.77 8.20
CA PRO A 313 -27.43 -24.57 7.45
C PRO A 313 -26.44 -23.66 8.19
N ASP A 314 -26.58 -23.56 9.51
CA ASP A 314 -25.72 -22.70 10.35
C ASP A 314 -24.46 -23.37 10.89
N ASP A 315 -24.33 -24.69 10.70
CA ASP A 315 -23.15 -25.42 11.12
C ASP A 315 -21.95 -25.08 10.21
N PHE A 316 -20.75 -25.15 10.78
CA PHE A 316 -19.54 -25.05 10.00
C PHE A 316 -19.36 -26.32 9.16
N VAL A 317 -18.94 -26.17 7.91
CA VAL A 317 -18.65 -27.31 7.03
C VAL A 317 -17.45 -28.10 7.56
N PHE A 318 -16.47 -27.41 8.12
CA PHE A 318 -15.25 -27.98 8.69
C PHE A 318 -15.18 -27.62 10.18
N GLN A 319 -15.29 -28.62 11.02
CA GLN A 319 -15.45 -28.42 12.46
C GLN A 319 -14.22 -28.83 13.27
N ALA A 320 -14.05 -28.23 14.41
CA ALA A 320 -13.04 -28.61 15.40
C ALA A 320 -13.53 -29.84 16.19
N ILE A 321 -12.64 -30.81 16.45
CA ILE A 321 -12.98 -32.05 17.17
C ILE A 321 -13.65 -31.83 18.53
N ARG A 322 -13.19 -30.80 19.27
CA ARG A 322 -13.60 -30.59 20.67
C ARG A 322 -14.69 -29.53 20.84
N SER A 323 -15.19 -28.99 19.76
CA SER A 323 -16.23 -27.94 19.80
C SER A 323 -16.96 -27.91 18.46
N ASN A 324 -18.20 -27.44 18.46
CA ASN A 324 -18.93 -27.15 17.23
C ASN A 324 -18.43 -25.84 16.55
N GLY A 325 -17.26 -25.38 16.93
CA GLY A 325 -16.61 -24.21 16.36
C GLY A 325 -15.87 -24.52 15.05
N PRO A 326 -15.37 -23.48 14.37
CA PRO A 326 -14.63 -23.64 13.14
C PRO A 326 -13.30 -24.36 13.37
N ILE A 327 -12.87 -25.12 12.37
CA ILE A 327 -11.55 -25.73 12.36
C ILE A 327 -10.45 -24.66 12.37
N ASN A 328 -9.29 -24.97 12.97
CA ASN A 328 -8.08 -24.17 12.87
C ASN A 328 -7.01 -24.94 12.10
N LEU A 329 -6.94 -24.72 10.80
CA LEU A 329 -6.03 -25.43 9.90
C LEU A 329 -4.55 -25.21 10.22
N SER A 330 -4.20 -24.05 10.80
CA SER A 330 -2.81 -23.73 11.14
C SER A 330 -2.20 -24.72 12.14
N GLN A 331 -3.00 -25.30 13.04
CA GLN A 331 -2.54 -26.29 14.02
C GLN A 331 -2.12 -27.60 13.34
N TYR A 332 -2.86 -28.01 12.31
CA TYR A 332 -2.62 -29.25 11.58
C TYR A 332 -1.56 -29.07 10.50
N TRP A 333 -1.56 -27.90 9.83
CA TRP A 333 -0.65 -27.58 8.75
C TRP A 333 0.82 -27.74 9.10
N HIS A 334 1.19 -27.39 10.33
CA HIS A 334 2.56 -27.57 10.80
C HIS A 334 3.05 -29.02 10.73
N LYS A 335 2.18 -29.99 11.06
CA LYS A 335 2.49 -31.43 11.00
C LYS A 335 2.51 -31.91 9.54
N ILE A 336 1.50 -31.53 8.76
CA ILE A 336 1.34 -31.92 7.36
C ILE A 336 2.54 -31.46 6.53
N ARG A 337 2.88 -30.17 6.58
CA ARG A 337 4.00 -29.60 5.82
C ARG A 337 5.35 -30.22 6.20
N LYS A 338 5.56 -30.52 7.49
CA LYS A 338 6.78 -31.21 7.94
C LYS A 338 6.87 -32.60 7.34
N ARG A 339 5.78 -33.37 7.33
CA ARG A 339 5.74 -34.72 6.77
C ARG A 339 5.88 -34.71 5.23
N ALA A 340 5.33 -33.72 4.57
CA ALA A 340 5.48 -33.51 3.13
C ALA A 340 6.86 -32.95 2.72
N ALA A 341 7.78 -32.74 3.66
CA ALA A 341 9.08 -32.10 3.47
C ALA A 341 8.95 -30.69 2.84
N LEU A 342 8.00 -29.88 3.40
CA LEU A 342 7.69 -28.49 3.01
C LEU A 342 7.77 -27.55 4.22
N PRO A 343 8.90 -27.54 4.99
CA PRO A 343 8.95 -26.85 6.30
C PRO A 343 8.79 -25.33 6.21
N ASP A 344 9.09 -24.75 5.07
CA ASP A 344 9.06 -23.33 4.75
C ASP A 344 7.70 -22.86 4.17
N VAL A 345 6.84 -23.78 3.74
CA VAL A 345 5.54 -23.46 3.13
C VAL A 345 4.51 -23.08 4.20
N ARG A 346 3.95 -21.89 4.07
CA ARG A 346 2.85 -21.40 4.91
C ARG A 346 1.51 -21.80 4.29
N LEU A 347 0.47 -21.88 5.10
CA LEU A 347 -0.88 -22.17 4.61
C LEU A 347 -1.36 -21.15 3.53
N HIS A 348 -0.91 -19.90 3.64
CA HIS A 348 -1.24 -18.85 2.65
C HIS A 348 -0.48 -19.04 1.32
N ASP A 349 0.64 -19.76 1.31
CA ASP A 349 1.41 -20.00 0.10
C ASP A 349 0.71 -21.01 -0.84
N ILE A 350 -0.25 -21.79 -0.33
CA ILE A 350 -1.18 -22.59 -1.16
C ILE A 350 -1.95 -21.69 -2.14
N ARG A 351 -2.47 -20.57 -1.63
CA ARG A 351 -3.16 -19.59 -2.46
C ARG A 351 -2.23 -18.88 -3.46
N HIS A 352 -0.98 -18.61 -3.05
CA HIS A 352 0.04 -18.08 -3.96
C HIS A 352 0.36 -19.10 -5.05
N SER A 353 0.45 -20.37 -4.69
CA SER A 353 0.69 -21.46 -5.64
C SER A 353 -0.46 -21.64 -6.62
N PHE A 354 -1.72 -21.52 -6.16
CA PHE A 354 -2.88 -21.51 -7.06
C PHE A 354 -2.79 -20.39 -8.11
N ALA A 355 -2.42 -19.17 -7.68
CA ALA A 355 -2.24 -18.07 -8.60
C ALA A 355 -1.10 -18.29 -9.59
N SER A 356 0.04 -18.82 -9.12
CA SER A 356 1.21 -19.13 -9.95
C SER A 356 0.88 -20.20 -11.01
N THR A 357 0.19 -21.27 -10.62
CA THR A 357 -0.27 -22.31 -11.55
C THR A 357 -1.21 -21.73 -12.61
N ALA A 358 -2.18 -20.91 -12.20
CA ALA A 358 -3.11 -20.26 -13.13
C ALA A 358 -2.40 -19.34 -14.15
N ILE A 359 -1.31 -18.69 -13.73
CA ILE A 359 -0.49 -17.87 -14.65
C ILE A 359 0.27 -18.77 -15.62
N ALA A 360 0.89 -19.83 -15.14
CA ALA A 360 1.61 -20.78 -15.98
C ALA A 360 0.67 -21.42 -17.04
N ASP A 361 -0.61 -21.59 -16.70
CA ASP A 361 -1.65 -22.07 -17.62
C ASP A 361 -2.18 -20.95 -18.56
N GLY A 362 -1.60 -19.75 -18.55
CA GLY A 362 -1.97 -18.64 -19.43
C GLY A 362 -3.25 -17.91 -19.05
N ILE A 363 -3.78 -18.10 -17.83
CA ILE A 363 -5.01 -17.44 -17.39
C ILE A 363 -4.73 -15.94 -17.15
N PRO A 364 -5.51 -15.01 -17.73
CA PRO A 364 -5.30 -13.57 -17.57
C PRO A 364 -5.37 -13.12 -16.11
N LEU A 365 -4.47 -12.21 -15.69
CA LEU A 365 -4.40 -11.68 -14.33
C LEU A 365 -5.74 -11.14 -13.82
N ALA A 366 -6.55 -10.53 -14.69
CA ALA A 366 -7.89 -10.04 -14.34
C ALA A 366 -8.84 -11.17 -13.91
N ILE A 367 -8.76 -12.32 -14.56
CA ILE A 367 -9.55 -13.53 -14.21
C ILE A 367 -9.03 -14.13 -12.91
N ILE A 368 -7.70 -14.25 -12.76
CA ILE A 368 -7.07 -14.72 -11.52
C ILE A 368 -7.49 -13.84 -10.34
N GLY A 369 -7.49 -12.51 -10.54
CA GLY A 369 -7.98 -11.57 -9.53
C GLY A 369 -9.42 -11.86 -9.10
N LYS A 370 -10.31 -12.16 -10.04
CA LYS A 370 -11.71 -12.54 -9.76
C LYS A 370 -11.80 -13.90 -9.04
N LEU A 371 -11.07 -14.91 -9.50
CA LEU A 371 -11.04 -16.24 -8.86
C LEU A 371 -10.58 -16.15 -7.41
N LEU A 372 -9.54 -15.38 -7.17
CA LEU A 372 -9.02 -15.14 -5.83
C LEU A 372 -9.92 -14.19 -4.99
N GLY A 373 -10.83 -13.44 -5.61
CA GLY A 373 -11.66 -12.43 -4.94
C GLY A 373 -10.82 -11.28 -4.42
N HIS A 374 -9.95 -10.74 -5.25
CA HIS A 374 -9.22 -9.49 -4.96
C HIS A 374 -10.13 -8.29 -5.23
N ALA A 375 -10.26 -7.41 -4.23
CA ALA A 375 -11.02 -6.17 -4.38
C ALA A 375 -10.25 -5.11 -5.21
N LEU A 376 -8.91 -5.18 -5.21
CA LEU A 376 -8.04 -4.24 -5.88
C LEU A 376 -7.13 -4.97 -6.87
N PRO A 377 -6.96 -4.45 -8.11
CA PRO A 377 -6.07 -5.04 -9.12
C PRO A 377 -4.62 -5.18 -8.65
N GLU A 378 -4.14 -4.23 -7.82
CA GLU A 378 -2.77 -4.23 -7.29
C GLU A 378 -2.45 -5.48 -6.47
N SER A 379 -3.48 -6.11 -5.88
CA SER A 379 -3.30 -7.36 -5.15
C SER A 379 -2.91 -8.54 -6.06
N THR A 380 -3.30 -8.49 -7.34
CA THR A 380 -2.97 -9.50 -8.36
C THR A 380 -1.73 -9.11 -9.16
N ALA A 381 -1.46 -7.81 -9.30
CA ALA A 381 -0.28 -7.27 -10.01
C ALA A 381 1.05 -7.79 -9.44
N ARG A 382 1.07 -8.21 -8.17
CA ARG A 382 2.24 -8.86 -7.55
C ARG A 382 2.70 -10.14 -8.26
N TYR A 383 1.81 -10.78 -9.01
CA TYR A 383 2.12 -12.00 -9.77
C TYR A 383 2.52 -11.71 -11.23
N ALA A 384 2.51 -10.45 -11.67
CA ALA A 384 2.73 -10.09 -13.08
C ALA A 384 4.11 -10.54 -13.59
N HIS A 385 5.13 -10.54 -12.71
CA HIS A 385 6.47 -10.98 -13.05
C HIS A 385 6.58 -12.50 -13.39
N LEU A 386 5.55 -13.30 -13.04
CA LEU A 386 5.48 -14.72 -13.39
C LEU A 386 4.91 -14.94 -14.80
N ALA A 387 4.47 -13.88 -15.46
CA ALA A 387 3.79 -13.97 -16.75
C ALA A 387 4.72 -13.73 -17.95
N ASP A 388 6.02 -13.47 -17.75
CA ASP A 388 6.93 -13.07 -18.84
C ASP A 388 6.98 -14.11 -19.96
N ASP A 389 7.10 -15.40 -19.65
CA ASP A 389 7.07 -16.48 -20.65
C ASP A 389 5.72 -16.53 -21.37
N VAL A 390 4.62 -16.44 -20.63
CA VAL A 390 3.24 -16.44 -21.16
C VAL A 390 2.97 -15.22 -22.06
N ILE A 391 3.56 -14.06 -21.71
CA ILE A 391 3.47 -12.85 -22.53
C ILE A 391 4.19 -13.06 -23.86
N SER A 392 5.39 -13.65 -23.82
CA SER A 392 6.17 -13.96 -25.03
C SER A 392 5.42 -14.93 -25.96
N GLU A 393 4.91 -16.05 -25.42
CA GLU A 393 4.10 -17.00 -26.17
C GLU A 393 2.81 -16.38 -26.72
N SER A 394 2.19 -15.49 -25.96
CA SER A 394 0.98 -14.78 -26.38
C SER A 394 1.28 -13.81 -27.53
N ALA A 395 2.40 -13.11 -27.48
CA ALA A 395 2.85 -12.24 -28.56
C ALA A 395 3.08 -13.05 -29.84
N GLU A 396 3.76 -14.20 -29.74
CA GLU A 396 3.99 -15.10 -30.86
C GLU A 396 2.69 -15.57 -31.49
N ARG A 397 1.74 -16.04 -30.66
CA ARG A 397 0.40 -16.48 -31.14
C ARG A 397 -0.36 -15.35 -31.87
N VAL A 398 -0.34 -14.14 -31.33
CA VAL A 398 -1.00 -12.99 -31.96
C VAL A 398 -0.34 -12.65 -33.27
N CYS A 399 1.00 -12.58 -33.31
CA CYS A 399 1.75 -12.23 -34.52
C CYS A 399 1.59 -13.31 -35.59
N SER A 400 1.67 -14.57 -35.24
CA SER A 400 1.43 -15.69 -36.17
C SER A 400 0.00 -15.68 -36.71
N GLY A 401 -1.00 -15.39 -35.87
CA GLY A 401 -2.38 -15.24 -36.30
C GLY A 401 -2.59 -14.09 -37.28
N LEU A 402 -1.94 -12.95 -37.02
CA LEU A 402 -1.97 -11.79 -37.94
C LEU A 402 -1.27 -12.12 -39.26
N ALA A 403 -0.10 -12.76 -39.24
CA ALA A 403 0.61 -13.17 -40.45
C ALA A 403 -0.23 -14.12 -41.30
N ALA A 404 -0.87 -15.09 -40.68
CA ALA A 404 -1.78 -16.01 -41.34
C ALA A 404 -2.97 -15.28 -41.99
N GLN A 405 -3.59 -14.31 -41.29
CA GLN A 405 -4.70 -13.50 -41.84
C GLN A 405 -4.26 -12.59 -42.98
N MET A 406 -3.03 -12.09 -42.95
CA MET A 406 -2.45 -11.28 -44.01
C MET A 406 -1.96 -12.09 -45.21
N GLY A 407 -1.88 -13.41 -45.10
CA GLY A 407 -1.31 -14.29 -46.11
C GLY A 407 0.19 -14.07 -46.35
N LEU A 408 0.91 -13.50 -45.37
CA LEU A 408 2.34 -13.20 -45.47
C LEU A 408 3.14 -14.35 -44.85
N SER A 409 4.08 -14.92 -45.58
CA SER A 409 5.15 -15.76 -45.03
C SER A 409 6.47 -14.96 -45.10
N LEU A 410 7.34 -15.17 -44.10
CA LEU A 410 8.66 -14.51 -44.07
C LEU A 410 9.52 -14.83 -45.30
N ASP A 411 9.25 -15.92 -45.99
CA ASP A 411 9.92 -16.30 -47.24
C ASP A 411 9.50 -15.42 -48.45
N GLN A 412 8.55 -14.50 -48.27
CA GLN A 412 8.03 -13.60 -49.32
C GLN A 412 8.44 -12.14 -49.10
N LEU A 413 9.20 -11.83 -48.01
CA LEU A 413 9.77 -10.52 -47.72
C LEU A 413 11.27 -10.48 -48.00
#